data_3aac902989d4831fec7562f841347086
#
_entry.id   3aac902989d4831fec7562f841347086
#
_cell.length_a   1.000
_cell.length_b   1.000
_cell.length_c   1.000
_cell.angle_alpha   90.00
_cell.angle_beta   90.00
_cell.angle_gamma   90.00
#
_symmetry.space_group_name_H-M   'P 1'
#
loop_
_entity.id
_entity.type
_entity.pdbx_description
1 polymer ?
#
loop_
_entity_poly.entity_id
_entity_poly.type
_entity_poly.pdbx_seq_one_letter_code
_entity_poly.pdbx_strand_id
1 'polypeptide(L)'
;MKMNRIFSVFLSLLIISSSGCLSGEVDDFYGEDISPPISVDDFVLVDENGDTVSMSDFEGKVVVVAFLFTRCPDICPVVSANLAFVEQELGELHGSSVQILTVTVDPWTDNASVLNNYASTRELGWPHLTGAVEDLEPVWMNFDVGLTTYDTDLDNAGVA
;
A
#
# COMPACT_ATOMS: atom_id res chain seq x y z
N MET A 1 47.80 -2.14 49.95
CA MET A 1 47.35 -1.09 49.01
C MET A 1 47.53 -1.42 47.53
N LYS A 2 48.01 -2.59 47.11
CA LYS A 2 48.19 -2.99 45.69
C LYS A 2 47.01 -3.85 45.15
N MET A 3 46.20 -4.46 46.03
CA MET A 3 45.13 -5.38 45.68
C MET A 3 43.88 -4.64 45.07
N ASN A 4 43.58 -3.44 45.54
CA ASN A 4 42.45 -2.65 45.04
C ASN A 4 42.61 -2.15 43.61
N ARG A 5 43.84 -1.95 43.15
CA ARG A 5 44.07 -1.48 41.76
C ARG A 5 43.87 -2.57 40.71
N ILE A 6 44.23 -3.80 41.05
CA ILE A 6 44.06 -4.96 40.18
C ILE A 6 42.58 -5.31 40.05
N PHE A 7 41.84 -5.25 41.16
CA PHE A 7 40.38 -5.51 41.17
C PHE A 7 39.61 -4.46 40.38
N SER A 8 40.04 -3.17 40.45
CA SER A 8 39.43 -2.09 39.70
C SER A 8 39.63 -2.23 38.17
N VAL A 9 40.82 -2.70 37.74
CA VAL A 9 41.14 -2.92 36.33
C VAL A 9 40.36 -4.13 35.78
N PHE A 10 40.22 -5.21 36.56
CA PHE A 10 39.41 -6.35 36.15
C PHE A 10 37.89 -6.04 36.06
N LEU A 11 37.37 -5.21 36.97
CA LEU A 11 36.00 -4.76 36.93
C LEU A 11 35.73 -3.83 35.73
N SER A 12 36.68 -2.97 35.36
CA SER A 12 36.56 -2.12 34.18
C SER A 12 36.68 -2.91 32.87
N LEU A 13 37.40 -4.02 32.83
CA LEU A 13 37.52 -4.86 31.65
C LEU A 13 36.25 -5.69 31.40
N LEU A 14 35.47 -6.03 32.47
CA LEU A 14 34.26 -6.83 32.38
C LEU A 14 33.08 -6.03 31.79
N ILE A 15 33.12 -4.71 31.87
CA ILE A 15 32.03 -3.83 31.38
C ILE A 15 32.12 -3.59 29.88
N ILE A 16 33.30 -3.78 29.26
CA ILE A 16 33.50 -3.52 27.83
C ILE A 16 33.04 -4.71 26.94
N SER A 17 32.80 -5.87 27.52
CA SER A 17 32.44 -7.10 26.79
C SER A 17 30.92 -7.25 26.54
N SER A 18 30.08 -6.30 26.95
CA SER A 18 28.63 -6.38 26.77
C SER A 18 28.07 -5.45 25.67
N SER A 19 28.93 -5.03 24.74
CA SER A 19 28.43 -4.46 23.49
C SER A 19 27.96 -5.58 22.57
N GLY A 20 26.97 -6.35 23.03
CA GLY A 20 26.18 -7.18 22.16
C GLY A 20 25.39 -6.25 21.25
N CYS A 21 25.76 -6.19 19.98
CA CYS A 21 24.85 -5.74 18.94
C CYS A 21 23.60 -6.62 19.08
N LEU A 22 22.52 -6.06 19.58
CA LEU A 22 21.18 -6.56 19.30
C LEU A 22 20.99 -6.37 17.79
N SER A 23 21.45 -7.35 17.01
CA SER A 23 20.90 -7.56 15.69
C SER A 23 19.44 -7.98 15.94
N GLY A 24 18.53 -7.01 15.92
CA GLY A 24 17.11 -7.33 15.82
C GLY A 24 16.98 -8.21 14.58
N GLU A 25 16.50 -9.44 14.77
CA GLU A 25 15.96 -10.20 13.65
C GLU A 25 14.94 -9.26 13.00
N VAL A 26 15.23 -8.86 11.78
CA VAL A 26 14.21 -8.23 10.93
C VAL A 26 13.22 -9.36 10.71
N ASP A 27 12.02 -9.23 11.28
CA ASP A 27 10.94 -10.17 11.02
C ASP A 27 10.82 -10.29 9.49
N ASP A 28 10.91 -11.52 8.98
CA ASP A 28 10.70 -11.79 7.56
C ASP A 28 9.30 -11.30 7.18
N PHE A 29 9.23 -10.19 6.43
CA PHE A 29 7.94 -9.73 5.90
C PHE A 29 7.54 -10.61 4.71
N TYR A 30 6.22 -10.85 4.61
CA TYR A 30 5.63 -11.74 3.59
C TYR A 30 5.41 -11.00 2.26
N GLY A 31 6.42 -10.36 1.71
CA GLY A 31 6.33 -9.61 0.47
C GLY A 31 7.59 -9.75 -0.35
N GLU A 32 7.55 -9.28 -1.58
CA GLU A 32 8.72 -9.15 -2.41
C GLU A 32 9.33 -7.76 -2.20
N ASP A 33 10.62 -7.73 -1.82
CA ASP A 33 11.37 -6.48 -1.72
C ASP A 33 11.85 -6.07 -3.12
N ILE A 34 11.33 -4.94 -3.60
CA ILE A 34 11.74 -4.36 -4.88
C ILE A 34 13.03 -3.59 -4.66
N SER A 35 14.15 -4.24 -4.93
CA SER A 35 15.48 -3.65 -4.78
C SER A 35 16.26 -3.73 -6.12
N PRO A 36 16.75 -2.62 -6.70
CA PRO A 36 16.64 -1.26 -6.17
C PRO A 36 15.21 -0.70 -6.22
N PRO A 37 14.86 0.29 -5.35
CA PRO A 37 13.54 0.91 -5.36
C PRO A 37 13.20 1.50 -6.72
N ILE A 38 11.96 1.28 -7.16
CA ILE A 38 11.41 1.89 -8.37
C ILE A 38 10.70 3.19 -7.98
N SER A 39 10.96 4.26 -8.73
CA SER A 39 10.25 5.52 -8.56
C SER A 39 8.86 5.40 -9.18
N VAL A 40 7.83 5.78 -8.43
CA VAL A 40 6.46 5.91 -8.95
C VAL A 40 6.25 7.37 -9.36
N ASP A 41 5.79 7.59 -10.58
CA ASP A 41 5.44 8.92 -11.06
C ASP A 41 4.19 9.45 -10.34
N ASP A 42 4.11 10.77 -10.18
CA ASP A 42 2.90 11.40 -9.65
C ASP A 42 1.72 11.16 -10.58
N PHE A 43 0.56 10.97 -10.00
CA PHE A 43 -0.69 10.83 -10.74
C PHE A 43 -1.78 11.69 -10.10
N VAL A 44 -2.80 12.02 -10.88
CA VAL A 44 -3.98 12.75 -10.43
C VAL A 44 -5.21 11.98 -10.85
N LEU A 45 -5.99 11.49 -9.89
CA LEU A 45 -7.22 10.73 -10.11
C LEU A 45 -8.37 11.37 -9.33
N VAL A 46 -9.56 10.76 -9.41
CA VAL A 46 -10.76 11.21 -8.71
C VAL A 46 -11.21 10.14 -7.73
N ASP A 47 -11.53 10.53 -6.51
CA ASP A 47 -12.02 9.61 -5.48
C ASP A 47 -13.53 9.33 -5.62
N GLU A 48 -14.06 8.51 -4.72
CA GLU A 48 -15.48 8.14 -4.65
C GLU A 48 -16.42 9.29 -4.30
N ASN A 49 -15.90 10.43 -3.84
CA ASN A 49 -16.66 11.65 -3.54
C ASN A 49 -16.64 12.65 -4.70
N GLY A 50 -15.78 12.40 -5.70
CA GLY A 50 -15.55 13.30 -6.82
C GLY A 50 -14.45 14.33 -6.56
N ASP A 51 -13.70 14.17 -5.48
CA ASP A 51 -12.57 15.02 -5.15
C ASP A 51 -11.30 14.54 -5.87
N THR A 52 -10.47 15.50 -6.25
CA THR A 52 -9.19 15.21 -6.90
C THR A 52 -8.17 14.74 -5.87
N VAL A 53 -7.49 13.64 -6.16
CA VAL A 53 -6.45 13.03 -5.32
C VAL A 53 -5.19 12.85 -6.14
N SER A 54 -4.05 13.30 -5.61
CA SER A 54 -2.73 13.19 -6.20
C SER A 54 -1.85 12.30 -5.33
N MET A 55 -0.92 11.54 -5.92
CA MET A 55 0.05 10.77 -5.14
C MET A 55 0.93 11.68 -4.27
N SER A 56 1.22 12.87 -4.75
CA SER A 56 1.97 13.90 -4.02
C SER A 56 1.26 14.40 -2.74
N ASP A 57 -0.06 14.22 -2.59
CA ASP A 57 -0.78 14.54 -1.35
C ASP A 57 -0.35 13.68 -0.16
N PHE A 58 0.34 12.58 -0.44
CA PHE A 58 0.78 11.61 0.56
C PHE A 58 2.30 11.62 0.77
N GLU A 59 3.00 12.68 0.33
CA GLU A 59 4.44 12.79 0.56
C GLU A 59 4.79 12.65 2.06
N GLY A 60 5.81 11.84 2.34
CA GLY A 60 6.27 11.55 3.70
C GLY A 60 5.46 10.51 4.45
N LYS A 61 4.44 9.91 3.83
CA LYS A 61 3.68 8.79 4.40
C LYS A 61 4.07 7.47 3.73
N VAL A 62 3.82 6.38 4.42
CA VAL A 62 3.76 5.05 3.79
C VAL A 62 2.43 4.95 3.06
N VAL A 63 2.45 4.61 1.77
CA VAL A 63 1.23 4.46 0.98
C VAL A 63 1.04 3.00 0.60
N VAL A 64 -0.10 2.44 0.97
CA VAL A 64 -0.54 1.10 0.58
C VAL A 64 -1.50 1.25 -0.59
N VAL A 65 -1.11 0.80 -1.78
CA VAL A 65 -1.95 0.86 -2.97
C VAL A 65 -2.50 -0.52 -3.30
N ALA A 66 -3.82 -0.64 -3.46
CA ALA A 66 -4.48 -1.86 -3.89
C ALA A 66 -5.23 -1.64 -5.20
N PHE A 67 -5.04 -2.53 -6.16
CA PHE A 67 -5.74 -2.50 -7.44
C PHE A 67 -6.91 -3.47 -7.41
N LEU A 68 -8.12 -2.94 -7.48
CA LEU A 68 -9.35 -3.69 -7.31
C LEU A 68 -10.42 -3.22 -8.34
N PHE A 69 -11.53 -3.95 -8.42
CA PHE A 69 -12.73 -3.51 -9.14
C PHE A 69 -14.00 -4.01 -8.46
N THR A 70 -15.08 -3.25 -8.56
CA THR A 70 -16.30 -3.47 -7.74
C THR A 70 -17.06 -4.74 -8.11
N ARG A 71 -16.99 -5.18 -9.37
CA ARG A 71 -17.68 -6.37 -9.89
C ARG A 71 -16.91 -7.68 -9.70
N CYS A 72 -15.74 -7.64 -9.06
CA CYS A 72 -14.96 -8.84 -8.77
C CYS A 72 -15.76 -9.75 -7.79
N PRO A 73 -16.09 -10.97 -8.18
CA PRO A 73 -16.92 -11.85 -7.35
C PRO A 73 -16.12 -12.65 -6.32
N ASP A 74 -14.79 -12.59 -6.38
CA ASP A 74 -13.91 -13.53 -5.68
C ASP A 74 -12.92 -12.83 -4.74
N ILE A 75 -11.76 -12.43 -5.25
CA ILE A 75 -10.65 -11.98 -4.38
C ILE A 75 -10.79 -10.54 -3.88
N CYS A 76 -11.38 -9.62 -4.66
CA CYS A 76 -11.44 -8.22 -4.26
C CYS A 76 -12.22 -7.97 -2.95
N PRO A 77 -13.36 -8.63 -2.69
CA PRO A 77 -14.01 -8.51 -1.38
C PRO A 77 -13.13 -8.98 -0.22
N VAL A 78 -12.31 -10.02 -0.43
CA VAL A 78 -11.39 -10.53 0.59
C VAL A 78 -10.26 -9.54 0.84
N VAL A 79 -9.67 -8.97 -0.23
CA VAL A 79 -8.63 -7.94 -0.09
C VAL A 79 -9.19 -6.71 0.62
N SER A 80 -10.39 -6.24 0.25
CA SER A 80 -11.02 -5.09 0.93
C SER A 80 -11.25 -5.36 2.43
N ALA A 81 -11.70 -6.56 2.80
CA ALA A 81 -11.89 -6.93 4.20
C ALA A 81 -10.55 -6.99 4.97
N ASN A 82 -9.48 -7.48 4.34
CA ASN A 82 -8.15 -7.48 4.95
C ASN A 82 -7.61 -6.05 5.12
N LEU A 83 -7.82 -5.17 4.15
CA LEU A 83 -7.43 -3.77 4.25
C LEU A 83 -8.23 -3.03 5.34
N ALA A 84 -9.52 -3.33 5.50
CA ALA A 84 -10.33 -2.79 6.60
C ALA A 84 -9.79 -3.23 7.98
N PHE A 85 -9.35 -4.47 8.09
CA PHE A 85 -8.68 -4.94 9.30
C PHE A 85 -7.36 -4.19 9.53
N VAL A 86 -6.54 -3.99 8.49
CA VAL A 86 -5.29 -3.21 8.57
C VAL A 86 -5.58 -1.77 8.98
N GLU A 87 -6.59 -1.12 8.39
CA GLU A 87 -7.01 0.24 8.76
C GLU A 87 -7.35 0.32 10.25
N GLN A 88 -8.11 -0.65 10.76
CA GLN A 88 -8.48 -0.72 12.18
C GLN A 88 -7.25 -0.88 13.08
N GLU A 89 -6.31 -1.74 12.72
CA GLU A 89 -5.06 -1.95 13.48
C GLU A 89 -4.13 -0.75 13.45
N LEU A 90 -4.12 0.02 12.36
CA LEU A 90 -3.35 1.26 12.25
C LEU A 90 -3.90 2.37 13.17
N GLY A 91 -5.21 2.41 13.41
CA GLY A 91 -5.84 3.40 14.26
C GLY A 91 -5.46 4.83 13.86
N GLU A 92 -4.86 5.61 14.78
CA GLU A 92 -4.46 7.00 14.53
C GLU A 92 -3.30 7.14 13.51
N LEU A 93 -2.60 6.08 13.18
CA LEU A 93 -1.57 6.09 12.15
C LEU A 93 -2.17 6.18 10.75
N HIS A 94 -3.39 5.63 10.54
CA HIS A 94 -4.10 5.78 9.28
C HIS A 94 -4.42 7.25 9.01
N GLY A 95 -4.14 7.71 7.81
CA GLY A 95 -4.27 9.12 7.40
C GLY A 95 -3.14 10.04 7.88
N SER A 96 -2.45 9.72 8.98
CA SER A 96 -1.34 10.54 9.50
C SER A 96 0.04 10.13 8.98
N SER A 97 0.38 8.86 9.11
CA SER A 97 1.68 8.30 8.73
C SER A 97 1.58 7.18 7.69
N VAL A 98 0.43 6.53 7.61
CA VAL A 98 0.12 5.48 6.64
C VAL A 98 -1.18 5.83 5.95
N GLN A 99 -1.21 5.73 4.62
CA GLN A 99 -2.40 5.93 3.81
C GLN A 99 -2.71 4.68 3.00
N ILE A 100 -3.95 4.25 3.01
CA ILE A 100 -4.45 3.19 2.11
C ILE A 100 -5.16 3.86 0.94
N LEU A 101 -4.90 3.40 -0.26
CA LEU A 101 -5.57 3.81 -1.50
C LEU A 101 -6.04 2.57 -2.26
N THR A 102 -7.19 2.65 -2.86
CA THR A 102 -7.65 1.66 -3.84
C THR A 102 -7.75 2.34 -5.20
N VAL A 103 -7.19 1.75 -6.24
CA VAL A 103 -7.28 2.23 -7.62
C VAL A 103 -8.05 1.20 -8.44
N THR A 104 -9.07 1.63 -9.16
CA THR A 104 -9.83 0.70 -10.00
C THR A 104 -9.03 0.21 -11.21
N VAL A 105 -9.30 -1.02 -11.63
CA VAL A 105 -8.85 -1.60 -12.90
C VAL A 105 -10.01 -1.78 -13.91
N ASP A 106 -11.21 -1.28 -13.57
CA ASP A 106 -12.41 -1.33 -14.43
C ASP A 106 -13.13 0.03 -14.47
N PRO A 107 -12.48 1.09 -15.00
CA PRO A 107 -13.06 2.44 -15.00
C PRO A 107 -14.36 2.55 -15.82
N TRP A 108 -14.59 1.62 -16.74
CA TRP A 108 -15.82 1.57 -17.53
C TRP A 108 -17.07 1.29 -16.65
N THR A 109 -16.88 0.65 -15.52
CA THR A 109 -17.94 0.35 -14.54
C THR A 109 -17.80 1.19 -13.29
N ASP A 110 -16.56 1.35 -12.80
CA ASP A 110 -16.24 1.92 -11.50
C ASP A 110 -16.08 3.45 -11.58
N ASN A 111 -17.17 4.15 -11.80
CA ASN A 111 -17.21 5.61 -11.62
C ASN A 111 -17.30 5.97 -10.12
N ALA A 112 -17.13 7.25 -9.77
CA ALA A 112 -17.13 7.74 -8.40
C ALA A 112 -18.38 7.27 -7.61
N SER A 113 -19.57 7.32 -8.20
CA SER A 113 -20.81 6.88 -7.53
C SER A 113 -20.83 5.38 -7.22
N VAL A 114 -20.32 4.55 -8.13
CA VAL A 114 -20.21 3.09 -7.93
C VAL A 114 -19.19 2.78 -6.84
N LEU A 115 -18.05 3.45 -6.85
CA LEU A 115 -17.02 3.33 -5.81
C LEU A 115 -17.54 3.79 -4.45
N ASN A 116 -18.30 4.90 -4.39
CA ASN A 116 -18.92 5.38 -3.15
C ASN A 116 -19.87 4.36 -2.56
N ASN A 117 -20.74 3.75 -3.39
CA ASN A 117 -21.62 2.70 -2.92
C ASN A 117 -20.84 1.45 -2.45
N TYR A 118 -19.76 1.10 -3.14
CA TYR A 118 -18.90 -0.02 -2.76
C TYR A 118 -18.24 0.22 -1.40
N ALA A 119 -17.64 1.40 -1.21
CA ALA A 119 -16.96 1.79 0.01
C ALA A 119 -17.94 1.90 1.20
N SER A 120 -19.04 2.64 1.02
CA SER A 120 -20.02 2.88 2.09
C SER A 120 -20.71 1.62 2.57
N THR A 121 -21.07 0.68 1.67
CA THR A 121 -21.70 -0.59 2.05
C THR A 121 -20.77 -1.55 2.78
N ARG A 122 -19.47 -1.32 2.72
CA ARG A 122 -18.42 -2.12 3.37
C ARG A 122 -17.70 -1.39 4.49
N GLU A 123 -18.12 -0.15 4.77
CA GLU A 123 -17.53 0.70 5.82
C GLU A 123 -16.00 0.88 5.63
N LEU A 124 -15.56 1.10 4.37
CA LEU A 124 -14.15 1.31 4.02
C LEU A 124 -13.82 2.81 4.13
N GLY A 125 -12.84 3.16 4.97
CA GLY A 125 -12.55 4.54 5.36
C GLY A 125 -11.43 5.23 4.57
N TRP A 126 -11.00 4.67 3.44
CA TRP A 126 -9.92 5.23 2.61
C TRP A 126 -10.38 5.57 1.20
N PRO A 127 -9.63 6.42 0.45
CA PRO A 127 -9.98 6.82 -0.91
C PRO A 127 -10.00 5.65 -1.90
N HIS A 128 -11.05 5.60 -2.71
CA HIS A 128 -11.24 4.68 -3.82
C HIS A 128 -11.18 5.46 -5.13
N LEU A 129 -10.10 5.29 -5.90
CA LEU A 129 -9.73 6.15 -7.01
C LEU A 129 -10.18 5.57 -8.35
N THR A 130 -10.67 6.48 -9.20
CA THR A 130 -11.03 6.23 -10.59
C THR A 130 -10.59 7.41 -11.46
N GLY A 131 -10.72 7.29 -12.77
CA GLY A 131 -10.37 8.33 -13.73
C GLY A 131 -10.67 7.91 -15.15
N ALA A 132 -10.30 8.73 -16.13
CA ALA A 132 -10.29 8.30 -17.51
C ALA A 132 -9.21 7.22 -17.72
N VAL A 133 -9.40 6.37 -18.73
CA VAL A 133 -8.44 5.29 -19.02
C VAL A 133 -7.04 5.85 -19.25
N GLU A 134 -6.96 6.97 -19.99
CA GLU A 134 -5.70 7.66 -20.27
C GLU A 134 -4.95 8.16 -19.02
N ASP A 135 -5.66 8.41 -17.92
CA ASP A 135 -5.07 8.82 -16.64
C ASP A 135 -4.68 7.60 -15.78
N LEU A 136 -5.42 6.49 -15.93
CA LEU A 136 -5.20 5.25 -15.17
C LEU A 136 -4.12 4.36 -15.77
N GLU A 137 -3.98 4.30 -17.10
CA GLU A 137 -2.97 3.48 -17.78
C GLU A 137 -1.54 3.74 -17.26
N PRO A 138 -1.06 4.98 -17.12
CA PRO A 138 0.26 5.25 -16.57
C PRO A 138 0.40 4.74 -15.12
N VAL A 139 -0.67 4.83 -14.32
CA VAL A 139 -0.67 4.35 -12.94
C VAL A 139 -0.53 2.82 -12.92
N TRP A 140 -1.32 2.11 -13.71
CA TRP A 140 -1.22 0.66 -13.81
C TRP A 140 0.17 0.20 -14.27
N MET A 141 0.77 0.90 -15.24
CA MET A 141 2.12 0.62 -15.74
C MET A 141 3.18 0.86 -14.67
N ASN A 142 3.09 1.94 -13.90
CA ASN A 142 4.05 2.28 -12.85
C ASN A 142 4.08 1.23 -11.72
N PHE A 143 2.96 0.58 -11.48
CA PHE A 143 2.83 -0.46 -10.46
C PHE A 143 2.91 -1.89 -11.03
N ASP A 144 3.29 -2.04 -12.31
CA ASP A 144 3.36 -3.33 -13.02
C ASP A 144 2.06 -4.16 -12.90
N VAL A 145 0.92 -3.45 -12.93
CA VAL A 145 -0.40 -4.10 -12.93
C VAL A 145 -0.63 -4.71 -14.29
N GLY A 146 -0.48 -6.03 -14.37
CA GLY A 146 -0.72 -6.81 -15.58
C GLY A 146 -2.20 -6.86 -15.92
N LEU A 147 -2.68 -5.85 -16.62
CA LEU A 147 -3.94 -5.94 -17.32
C LEU A 147 -3.72 -6.83 -18.53
N THR A 148 -3.97 -8.14 -18.38
CA THR A 148 -4.13 -8.97 -19.55
C THR A 148 -5.29 -8.40 -20.34
N THR A 149 -4.96 -7.88 -21.51
CA THR A 149 -5.86 -7.23 -22.44
C THR A 149 -7.10 -8.08 -22.71
N TYR A 150 -8.14 -7.87 -21.92
CA TYR A 150 -9.49 -8.30 -22.31
C TYR A 150 -9.97 -7.55 -23.56
N ASP A 151 -9.25 -6.53 -23.98
CA ASP A 151 -9.69 -5.54 -24.95
C ASP A 151 -9.43 -5.92 -26.41
N THR A 152 -8.51 -6.83 -26.69
CA THR A 152 -8.26 -7.22 -28.09
C THR A 152 -9.14 -8.37 -28.58
N ASP A 153 -9.76 -9.12 -27.67
CA ASP A 153 -10.62 -10.26 -28.03
C ASP A 153 -12.10 -9.90 -28.07
N LEU A 154 -12.56 -8.84 -27.39
CA LEU A 154 -13.97 -8.43 -27.42
C LEU A 154 -14.35 -7.73 -28.70
N ASP A 155 -13.44 -6.98 -29.34
CA ASP A 155 -13.66 -6.36 -30.64
C ASP A 155 -13.69 -7.39 -31.79
N ASN A 156 -13.14 -8.58 -31.55
CA ASN A 156 -13.13 -9.68 -32.52
C ASN A 156 -14.13 -10.80 -32.21
N ALA A 157 -14.70 -10.82 -31.01
CA ALA A 157 -15.74 -11.78 -30.62
C ALA A 157 -17.13 -11.24 -30.96
N GLY A 158 -17.35 -10.82 -32.19
CA GLY A 158 -18.62 -10.30 -32.70
C GLY A 158 -19.81 -10.76 -31.86
N VAL A 159 -20.23 -9.91 -30.92
CA VAL A 159 -21.47 -10.12 -30.20
C VAL A 159 -22.59 -9.79 -31.19
N ALA A 160 -23.13 -10.84 -31.82
CA ALA A 160 -24.35 -10.79 -32.59
C ALA A 160 -25.55 -10.76 -31.64
#